data_273c752ef4f3ac41cd57029161875d5e
#
_entry.id   273c752ef4f3ac41cd57029161875d5e
#
_cell.length_a   1.000
_cell.length_b   1.000
_cell.length_c   1.000
_cell.angle_alpha   90.00
_cell.angle_beta   90.00
_cell.angle_gamma   90.00
#
_symmetry.space_group_name_H-M   'P 1'
#
loop_
_entity.id
_entity.type
_entity.pdbx_description
1 polymer ?
#
loop_
_entity_poly.entity_id
_entity_poly.type
_entity_poly.pdbx_seq_one_letter_code
_entity_poly.pdbx_strand_id
1 'polypeptide(L)'
;YSSAASDAYKRQIGSCTNSSYQDLSRAASIARQAYEDKIPVAAPLIINPGSEQIRYTAERDGIIGDFERIGATIMANACGPCIGQWKRHTDDNTRKNSIVTSFNRNFAKRADGNPNTHAFVASPELTLALTIAGDLCFNPLTDTLKTEDGKVVKLKEPKGSDFPPKGFEVKDNGYLAPTGKNVVVNIDPESNRLQALKPFAPWNGEDFTDMPLLIKAEGKCTTDHISMAGPWLRFRGHLENISDNMLMGAVNAFNGKTNSVLN
;
A
#
# COMPACT_ATOMS: atom_id res chain seq x y z
N TYR A 1 26.36 -15.86 -0.63
CA TYR A 1 25.38 -14.89 -1.20
C TYR A 1 24.07 -15.53 -1.70
N SER A 2 23.92 -16.86 -1.71
CA SER A 2 22.79 -17.52 -2.39
C SER A 2 21.57 -17.84 -1.52
N SER A 3 21.61 -17.71 -0.18
CA SER A 3 20.51 -18.18 0.68
C SER A 3 19.49 -17.10 1.05
N ALA A 4 19.80 -15.82 0.90
CA ALA A 4 18.85 -14.74 1.21
C ALA A 4 17.94 -14.37 0.02
N ALA A 5 18.32 -14.72 -1.20
CA ALA A 5 17.59 -14.40 -2.42
C ALA A 5 16.38 -15.32 -2.65
N SER A 6 16.44 -16.58 -2.16
CA SER A 6 15.35 -17.56 -2.35
C SER A 6 14.14 -17.37 -1.43
N ASP A 7 14.24 -16.50 -0.42
CA ASP A 7 13.20 -16.28 0.58
C ASP A 7 12.36 -15.01 0.34
N ALA A 8 12.29 -14.55 -0.88
CA ALA A 8 11.47 -13.42 -1.26
C ALA A 8 9.99 -13.83 -1.36
N TYR A 9 9.31 -13.86 -0.26
CA TYR A 9 8.01 -14.52 -0.10
C TYR A 9 6.80 -13.81 -0.72
N LYS A 10 6.80 -12.52 -1.01
CA LYS A 10 5.67 -11.86 -1.68
C LYS A 10 6.09 -10.60 -2.43
N ARG A 11 5.31 -10.29 -3.47
CA ARG A 11 5.42 -9.08 -4.26
C ARG A 11 4.07 -8.39 -4.30
N GLN A 12 4.08 -7.08 -4.20
CA GLN A 12 2.86 -6.28 -4.21
C GLN A 12 3.00 -5.10 -5.15
N ILE A 13 2.09 -4.99 -6.09
CA ILE A 13 1.92 -3.80 -6.92
C ILE A 13 0.70 -3.07 -6.42
N GLY A 14 0.83 -1.79 -6.08
CA GLY A 14 -0.29 -1.08 -5.52
C GLY A 14 0.02 0.29 -4.98
N SER A 15 -0.84 0.74 -4.09
CA SER A 15 -1.01 2.08 -3.56
C SER A 15 -1.71 3.04 -4.51
N CYS A 16 -2.29 4.10 -3.97
CA CYS A 16 -2.89 5.18 -4.78
C CYS A 16 -1.88 5.91 -5.67
N THR A 17 -0.59 5.79 -5.37
CA THR A 17 0.48 6.49 -6.08
C THR A 17 1.07 5.68 -7.23
N ASN A 18 1.23 4.36 -7.06
CA ASN A 18 2.00 3.51 -7.97
C ASN A 18 1.17 2.30 -8.47
N SER A 19 -0.06 2.55 -8.84
CA SER A 19 -0.94 1.64 -9.55
C SER A 19 -1.99 2.43 -10.36
N SER A 20 -1.51 3.45 -11.07
CA SER A 20 -2.26 4.15 -12.09
C SER A 20 -2.61 3.21 -13.25
N TYR A 21 -3.43 3.66 -14.18
CA TYR A 21 -3.72 2.91 -15.40
C TYR A 21 -2.43 2.61 -16.18
N GLN A 22 -1.53 3.59 -16.31
CA GLN A 22 -0.23 3.44 -16.95
C GLN A 22 0.62 2.36 -16.25
N ASP A 23 0.77 2.46 -14.93
CA ASP A 23 1.54 1.49 -14.15
C ASP A 23 1.03 0.06 -14.33
N LEU A 24 -0.30 -0.11 -14.21
CA LEU A 24 -0.93 -1.42 -14.37
C LEU A 24 -0.81 -1.93 -15.81
N SER A 25 -1.00 -1.09 -16.83
CA SER A 25 -0.92 -1.51 -18.22
C SER A 25 0.50 -1.96 -18.61
N ARG A 26 1.52 -1.26 -18.12
CA ARG A 26 2.94 -1.63 -18.33
C ARG A 26 3.27 -2.94 -17.61
N ALA A 27 2.91 -3.08 -16.37
CA ALA A 27 3.12 -4.33 -15.62
C ALA A 27 2.35 -5.50 -16.27
N ALA A 28 1.10 -5.31 -16.69
CA ALA A 28 0.30 -6.32 -17.34
C ALA A 28 0.93 -6.83 -18.67
N SER A 29 1.67 -5.97 -19.38
CA SER A 29 2.39 -6.42 -20.58
C SER A 29 3.46 -7.48 -20.28
N ILE A 30 4.07 -7.42 -19.09
CA ILE A 30 5.02 -8.45 -18.62
C ILE A 30 4.26 -9.69 -18.16
N ALA A 31 3.11 -9.53 -17.48
CA ALA A 31 2.26 -10.64 -17.10
C ALA A 31 1.80 -11.44 -18.33
N ARG A 32 1.42 -10.74 -19.37
CA ARG A 32 1.03 -11.35 -20.67
C ARG A 32 2.17 -12.13 -21.30
N GLN A 33 3.39 -11.59 -21.32
CA GLN A 33 4.57 -12.30 -21.80
C GLN A 33 4.80 -13.59 -20.99
N ALA A 34 4.72 -13.51 -19.66
CA ALA A 34 4.90 -14.70 -18.83
C ALA A 34 3.85 -15.78 -19.11
N TYR A 35 2.60 -15.39 -19.31
CA TYR A 35 1.53 -16.32 -19.67
C TYR A 35 1.72 -16.95 -21.06
N GLU A 36 1.97 -16.12 -22.09
CA GLU A 36 2.12 -16.54 -23.47
C GLU A 36 3.35 -17.46 -23.67
N ASP A 37 4.47 -17.09 -23.05
CA ASP A 37 5.72 -17.86 -23.12
C ASP A 37 5.77 -19.00 -22.09
N LYS A 38 4.71 -19.21 -21.29
CA LYS A 38 4.64 -20.23 -20.23
C LYS A 38 5.81 -20.15 -19.26
N ILE A 39 6.12 -18.96 -18.80
CA ILE A 39 7.15 -18.73 -17.78
C ILE A 39 6.50 -18.92 -16.41
N PRO A 40 6.99 -19.85 -15.58
CA PRO A 40 6.43 -20.05 -14.24
C PRO A 40 6.66 -18.81 -13.35
N VAL A 41 5.66 -18.46 -12.56
CA VAL A 41 5.76 -17.35 -11.62
C VAL A 41 6.26 -17.88 -10.29
N ALA A 42 7.45 -17.47 -9.89
CA ALA A 42 8.15 -18.06 -8.75
C ALA A 42 7.65 -17.57 -7.38
N ALA A 43 6.94 -16.44 -7.32
CA ALA A 43 6.48 -15.87 -6.05
C ALA A 43 5.02 -15.37 -6.13
N PRO A 44 4.23 -15.43 -5.04
CA PRO A 44 2.89 -14.87 -5.00
C PRO A 44 2.88 -13.36 -5.27
N LEU A 45 1.93 -12.92 -6.08
CA LEU A 45 1.72 -11.52 -6.46
C LEU A 45 0.37 -11.02 -5.95
N ILE A 46 0.38 -9.82 -5.38
CA ILE A 46 -0.83 -9.10 -4.98
C ILE A 46 -0.90 -7.80 -5.78
N ILE A 47 -2.08 -7.50 -6.31
CA ILE A 47 -2.36 -6.26 -7.04
C ILE A 47 -3.41 -5.46 -6.27
N ASN A 48 -3.08 -4.21 -5.96
CA ASN A 48 -4.01 -3.24 -5.38
C ASN A 48 -4.19 -2.08 -6.39
N PRO A 49 -5.29 -2.01 -7.14
CA PRO A 49 -5.54 -0.89 -8.04
C PRO A 49 -5.58 0.45 -7.31
N GLY A 50 -5.23 1.54 -7.98
CA GLY A 50 -5.11 2.87 -7.37
C GLY A 50 -6.44 3.49 -6.95
N SER A 51 -7.53 3.11 -7.61
CA SER A 51 -8.91 3.50 -7.28
C SER A 51 -9.90 2.52 -7.88
N GLU A 52 -11.16 2.58 -7.47
CA GLU A 52 -12.23 1.78 -8.10
C GLU A 52 -12.40 2.15 -9.58
N GLN A 53 -12.27 3.42 -9.94
CA GLN A 53 -12.34 3.84 -11.33
C GLN A 53 -11.20 3.20 -12.16
N ILE A 54 -9.97 3.18 -11.63
CA ILE A 54 -8.84 2.50 -12.27
C ILE A 54 -9.12 0.99 -12.36
N ARG A 55 -9.64 0.36 -11.31
CA ARG A 55 -9.98 -1.06 -11.30
C ARG A 55 -10.98 -1.41 -12.40
N TYR A 56 -12.11 -0.71 -12.46
CA TYR A 56 -13.15 -0.96 -13.48
C TYR A 56 -12.63 -0.70 -14.90
N THR A 57 -11.81 0.33 -15.08
CA THR A 57 -11.20 0.64 -16.37
C THR A 57 -10.22 -0.48 -16.80
N ALA A 58 -9.37 -0.92 -15.88
CA ALA A 58 -8.41 -1.99 -16.11
C ALA A 58 -9.08 -3.37 -16.33
N GLU A 59 -10.22 -3.64 -15.67
CA GLU A 59 -11.05 -4.82 -15.93
C GLU A 59 -11.61 -4.79 -17.34
N ARG A 60 -12.25 -3.68 -17.73
CA ARG A 60 -12.81 -3.50 -19.08
C ARG A 60 -11.78 -3.72 -20.18
N ASP A 61 -10.56 -3.23 -19.96
CA ASP A 61 -9.47 -3.26 -20.94
C ASP A 61 -8.61 -4.55 -20.86
N GLY A 62 -9.02 -5.51 -20.00
CA GLY A 62 -8.39 -6.83 -19.90
C GLY A 62 -7.10 -6.87 -19.07
N ILE A 63 -6.66 -5.75 -18.52
CA ILE A 63 -5.41 -5.62 -17.72
C ILE A 63 -5.49 -6.48 -16.44
N ILE A 64 -6.62 -6.48 -15.76
CA ILE A 64 -6.82 -7.30 -14.56
C ILE A 64 -6.75 -8.79 -14.91
N GLY A 65 -7.39 -9.18 -16.01
CA GLY A 65 -7.33 -10.57 -16.50
C GLY A 65 -5.91 -11.06 -16.82
N ASP A 66 -5.02 -10.21 -17.32
CA ASP A 66 -3.62 -10.57 -17.55
C ASP A 66 -2.88 -10.94 -16.24
N PHE A 67 -3.17 -10.23 -15.13
CA PHE A 67 -2.63 -10.58 -13.82
C PHE A 67 -3.23 -11.86 -13.25
N GLU A 68 -4.55 -12.05 -13.40
CA GLU A 68 -5.24 -13.25 -12.93
C GLU A 68 -4.73 -14.52 -13.62
N ARG A 69 -4.43 -14.45 -14.92
CA ARG A 69 -3.87 -15.57 -15.71
C ARG A 69 -2.54 -16.08 -15.16
N ILE A 70 -1.74 -15.22 -14.55
CA ILE A 70 -0.48 -15.59 -13.90
C ILE A 70 -0.62 -15.89 -12.41
N GLY A 71 -1.85 -15.99 -11.89
CA GLY A 71 -2.14 -16.34 -10.51
C GLY A 71 -2.04 -15.19 -9.50
N ALA A 72 -2.10 -13.93 -9.96
CA ALA A 72 -2.11 -12.80 -9.04
C ALA A 72 -3.43 -12.69 -8.27
N THR A 73 -3.36 -12.25 -7.03
CA THR A 73 -4.53 -11.91 -6.21
C THR A 73 -4.86 -10.45 -6.37
N ILE A 74 -6.05 -10.14 -6.85
CA ILE A 74 -6.54 -8.76 -6.96
C ILE A 74 -7.25 -8.38 -5.67
N MET A 75 -6.80 -7.32 -5.03
CA MET A 75 -7.40 -6.80 -3.79
C MET A 75 -8.21 -5.53 -4.06
N ALA A 76 -9.05 -5.18 -3.10
CA ALA A 76 -9.71 -3.89 -3.13
C ALA A 76 -8.69 -2.74 -3.07
N ASN A 77 -9.06 -1.59 -3.62
CA ASN A 77 -8.27 -0.37 -3.60
C ASN A 77 -8.22 0.26 -2.20
N ALA A 78 -7.55 -0.39 -1.27
CA ALA A 78 -7.42 0.06 0.10
C ALA A 78 -5.96 0.25 0.51
N CYS A 79 -5.73 1.15 1.47
CA CYS A 79 -4.40 1.44 1.99
C CYS A 79 -3.79 0.33 2.86
N GLY A 80 -4.54 -0.73 3.16
CA GLY A 80 -4.15 -1.77 4.12
C GLY A 80 -2.68 -2.23 4.01
N PRO A 81 -2.26 -2.86 2.92
CA PRO A 81 -0.87 -3.29 2.78
C PRO A 81 0.13 -2.13 2.76
N CYS A 82 -0.23 -1.01 2.13
CA CYS A 82 0.64 0.15 1.99
C CYS A 82 0.94 0.85 3.33
N ILE A 83 0.08 0.72 4.32
CA ILE A 83 0.21 1.36 5.65
C ILE A 83 0.48 0.38 6.79
N GLY A 84 0.83 -0.86 6.48
CA GLY A 84 1.13 -1.87 7.50
C GLY A 84 -0.09 -2.49 8.18
N GLN A 85 -1.27 -2.32 7.62
CA GLN A 85 -2.51 -2.98 8.08
C GLN A 85 -2.81 -4.29 7.35
N TRP A 86 -1.79 -4.97 6.92
CA TRP A 86 -1.88 -6.28 6.31
C TRP A 86 -0.99 -7.25 7.09
N LYS A 87 -1.53 -8.38 7.45
CA LYS A 87 -0.76 -9.43 8.12
C LYS A 87 -0.53 -10.57 7.15
N ARG A 88 0.71 -10.94 7.02
CA ARG A 88 1.09 -12.14 6.32
C ARG A 88 0.99 -13.32 7.29
N HIS A 89 0.28 -14.37 6.88
CA HIS A 89 0.33 -15.64 7.60
C HIS A 89 1.67 -16.31 7.27
N THR A 90 2.55 -16.39 8.25
CA THR A 90 3.82 -17.12 8.18
C THR A 90 3.93 -18.02 9.39
N ASP A 91 4.45 -19.22 9.19
CA ASP A 91 4.65 -20.18 10.29
C ASP A 91 5.77 -19.73 11.23
N ASP A 92 6.69 -18.89 10.75
CA ASP A 92 7.80 -18.34 11.53
C ASP A 92 7.99 -16.84 11.28
N ASN A 93 7.61 -16.01 12.25
CA ASN A 93 7.80 -14.57 12.22
C ASN A 93 9.22 -14.12 12.62
N THR A 94 10.07 -15.04 13.08
CA THR A 94 11.45 -14.72 13.50
C THR A 94 12.44 -14.77 12.34
N ARG A 95 12.08 -15.48 11.27
CA ARG A 95 12.92 -15.62 10.08
C ARG A 95 13.00 -14.30 9.29
N LYS A 96 14.23 -13.90 8.94
CA LYS A 96 14.46 -12.80 8.01
C LYS A 96 13.93 -13.17 6.64
N ASN A 97 13.21 -12.24 6.03
CA ASN A 97 12.60 -12.41 4.72
C ASN A 97 12.54 -11.08 3.97
N SER A 98 12.13 -11.10 2.71
CA SER A 98 12.07 -9.92 1.87
C SER A 98 10.70 -9.76 1.22
N ILE A 99 10.29 -8.52 1.02
CA ILE A 99 9.13 -8.13 0.23
C ILE A 99 9.55 -7.04 -0.76
N VAL A 100 9.10 -7.13 -2.00
CA VAL A 100 9.23 -6.05 -2.98
C VAL A 100 7.87 -5.48 -3.27
N THR A 101 7.76 -4.18 -3.27
CA THR A 101 6.50 -3.48 -3.49
C THR A 101 6.71 -2.29 -4.42
N SER A 102 5.66 -1.86 -5.10
CA SER A 102 5.64 -0.57 -5.76
C SER A 102 5.12 0.56 -4.85
N PHE A 103 5.12 0.35 -3.54
CA PHE A 103 4.64 1.34 -2.58
C PHE A 103 5.59 2.55 -2.48
N ASN A 104 5.14 3.60 -1.85
CA ASN A 104 5.90 4.84 -1.73
C ASN A 104 6.83 4.91 -0.52
N ARG A 105 6.87 3.87 0.34
CA ARG A 105 7.70 3.82 1.56
C ARG A 105 8.10 2.40 1.92
N ASN A 106 9.30 2.23 2.49
CA ASN A 106 9.89 0.92 2.78
C ASN A 106 10.59 0.82 4.15
N PHE A 107 10.15 1.55 5.16
CA PHE A 107 10.75 1.41 6.49
C PHE A 107 10.28 0.13 7.22
N ALA A 108 11.00 -0.26 8.25
CA ALA A 108 10.73 -1.47 9.03
C ALA A 108 9.27 -1.55 9.50
N LYS A 109 8.68 -2.73 9.45
CA LYS A 109 7.28 -3.02 9.80
C LYS A 109 6.23 -2.40 8.87
N ARG A 110 6.61 -1.59 7.88
CA ARG A 110 5.65 -0.87 7.03
C ARG A 110 4.77 -1.78 6.20
N ALA A 111 5.30 -2.86 5.66
CA ALA A 111 4.57 -3.71 4.72
C ALA A 111 3.62 -4.71 5.40
N ASP A 112 4.09 -5.42 6.43
CA ASP A 112 3.37 -6.53 7.07
C ASP A 112 3.43 -6.53 8.61
N GLY A 113 3.94 -5.47 9.20
CA GLY A 113 4.10 -5.34 10.64
C GLY A 113 5.26 -6.14 11.25
N ASN A 114 5.97 -6.97 10.47
CA ASN A 114 7.07 -7.79 10.94
C ASN A 114 8.42 -7.05 10.85
N PRO A 115 9.18 -6.89 11.94
CA PRO A 115 10.49 -6.24 11.93
C PRO A 115 11.54 -7.03 11.14
N ASN A 116 11.36 -8.32 10.92
CA ASN A 116 12.27 -9.19 10.18
C ASN A 116 12.00 -9.22 8.66
N THR A 117 11.02 -8.46 8.19
CA THR A 117 10.74 -8.28 6.77
C THR A 117 11.54 -7.10 6.21
N HIS A 118 12.48 -7.38 5.33
CA HIS A 118 13.20 -6.36 4.57
C HIS A 118 12.31 -5.91 3.39
N ALA A 119 11.89 -4.65 3.40
CA ALA A 119 11.03 -4.09 2.37
C ALA A 119 11.87 -3.33 1.33
N PHE A 120 11.68 -3.69 0.06
CA PHE A 120 12.28 -3.02 -1.09
C PHE A 120 11.18 -2.33 -1.90
N VAL A 121 11.49 -1.19 -2.48
CA VAL A 121 10.58 -0.45 -3.37
C VAL A 121 11.17 -0.47 -4.78
N ALA A 122 10.32 -0.83 -5.74
CA ALA A 122 10.65 -0.85 -7.15
C ALA A 122 9.45 -0.35 -7.98
N SER A 123 9.65 -0.10 -9.26
CA SER A 123 8.53 0.19 -10.15
C SER A 123 7.60 -1.02 -10.28
N PRO A 124 6.32 -0.84 -10.67
CA PRO A 124 5.39 -1.94 -10.87
C PRO A 124 5.93 -3.02 -11.82
N GLU A 125 6.54 -2.62 -12.92
CA GLU A 125 7.11 -3.53 -13.92
C GLU A 125 8.28 -4.33 -13.34
N LEU A 126 9.19 -3.66 -12.64
CA LEU A 126 10.33 -4.34 -12.02
C LEU A 126 9.87 -5.26 -10.89
N THR A 127 8.89 -4.84 -10.09
CA THR A 127 8.25 -5.68 -9.06
C THR A 127 7.72 -6.97 -9.69
N LEU A 128 7.06 -6.89 -10.84
CA LEU A 128 6.55 -8.07 -11.54
C LEU A 128 7.67 -8.93 -12.12
N ALA A 129 8.67 -8.35 -12.76
CA ALA A 129 9.81 -9.10 -13.29
C ALA A 129 10.53 -9.90 -12.20
N LEU A 130 10.77 -9.27 -11.04
CA LEU A 130 11.33 -9.93 -9.85
C LEU A 130 10.39 -10.99 -9.26
N THR A 131 9.06 -10.83 -9.42
CA THR A 131 8.07 -11.82 -9.01
C THR A 131 8.18 -13.09 -9.84
N ILE A 132 8.27 -12.93 -11.16
CA ILE A 132 8.41 -14.04 -12.10
C ILE A 132 9.72 -14.78 -11.86
N ALA A 133 10.82 -14.04 -11.74
CA ALA A 133 12.14 -14.62 -11.50
C ALA A 133 12.30 -15.29 -10.12
N GLY A 134 11.59 -14.80 -9.10
CA GLY A 134 11.79 -15.24 -7.72
C GLY A 134 13.12 -14.81 -7.10
N ASP A 135 13.90 -14.00 -7.78
CA ASP A 135 15.23 -13.56 -7.38
C ASP A 135 15.34 -12.04 -7.37
N LEU A 136 15.87 -11.47 -6.29
CA LEU A 136 16.10 -10.02 -6.15
C LEU A 136 17.31 -9.53 -6.96
N CYS A 137 18.19 -10.42 -7.35
CA CYS A 137 19.37 -10.12 -8.16
C CYS A 137 19.07 -10.18 -9.67
N PHE A 138 17.87 -10.62 -10.06
CA PHE A 138 17.46 -10.71 -11.46
C PHE A 138 17.44 -9.34 -12.13
N ASN A 139 18.20 -9.22 -13.23
CA ASN A 139 18.19 -8.02 -14.07
C ASN A 139 17.38 -8.29 -15.35
N PRO A 140 16.15 -7.75 -15.48
CA PRO A 140 15.31 -8.02 -16.65
C PRO A 140 15.90 -7.50 -17.97
N LEU A 141 16.89 -6.61 -17.93
CA LEU A 141 17.56 -6.09 -19.12
C LEU A 141 18.63 -7.03 -19.69
N THR A 142 19.20 -7.91 -18.87
CA THR A 142 20.32 -8.78 -19.25
C THR A 142 20.02 -10.25 -19.08
N ASP A 143 19.27 -10.61 -18.05
CA ASP A 143 19.10 -11.98 -17.64
C ASP A 143 17.94 -12.67 -18.40
N THR A 144 17.92 -13.97 -18.32
CA THR A 144 16.93 -14.82 -18.98
C THR A 144 16.17 -15.68 -17.99
N LEU A 145 14.97 -16.08 -18.39
CA LEU A 145 14.09 -16.97 -17.64
C LEU A 145 13.93 -18.30 -18.38
N LYS A 146 13.51 -19.32 -17.68
CA LYS A 146 13.19 -20.62 -18.26
C LYS A 146 11.67 -20.78 -18.31
N THR A 147 11.18 -21.22 -19.44
CA THR A 147 9.78 -21.61 -19.64
C THR A 147 9.53 -23.00 -19.06
N GLU A 148 8.27 -23.40 -18.92
CA GLU A 148 7.91 -24.75 -18.44
C GLU A 148 8.50 -25.89 -19.31
N ASP A 149 8.64 -25.67 -20.62
CA ASP A 149 9.26 -26.61 -21.55
C ASP A 149 10.79 -26.50 -21.64
N GLY A 150 11.41 -25.69 -20.74
CA GLY A 150 12.86 -25.56 -20.61
C GLY A 150 13.54 -24.61 -21.58
N LYS A 151 12.80 -23.89 -22.43
CA LYS A 151 13.38 -22.86 -23.31
C LYS A 151 13.87 -21.69 -22.49
N VAL A 152 14.91 -21.04 -23.00
CA VAL A 152 15.47 -19.82 -22.41
C VAL A 152 14.89 -18.61 -23.13
N VAL A 153 14.25 -17.74 -22.39
CA VAL A 153 13.61 -16.52 -22.92
C VAL A 153 14.06 -15.30 -22.13
N LYS A 154 14.00 -14.15 -22.79
CA LYS A 154 14.27 -12.84 -22.17
C LYS A 154 12.99 -12.01 -22.19
N LEU A 155 12.69 -11.37 -21.08
CA LEU A 155 11.57 -10.42 -21.02
C LEU A 155 11.82 -9.26 -22.00
N LYS A 156 10.80 -8.92 -22.74
CA LYS A 156 10.80 -7.75 -23.61
C LYS A 156 10.45 -6.50 -22.79
N GLU A 157 10.87 -5.36 -23.28
CA GLU A 157 10.54 -4.07 -22.67
C GLU A 157 9.02 -3.95 -22.43
N PRO A 158 8.59 -3.50 -21.23
CA PRO A 158 7.19 -3.36 -20.92
C PRO A 158 6.55 -2.26 -21.77
N LYS A 159 5.40 -2.57 -22.34
CA LYS A 159 4.58 -1.64 -23.13
C LYS A 159 3.28 -1.37 -22.38
N GLY A 160 2.83 -0.14 -22.40
CA GLY A 160 1.57 0.25 -21.79
C GLY A 160 1.04 1.55 -22.39
N SER A 161 -0.15 1.92 -21.98
CA SER A 161 -0.79 3.17 -22.40
C SER A 161 -0.78 4.15 -21.23
N ASP A 162 -0.45 5.40 -21.50
CA ASP A 162 -0.45 6.47 -20.48
C ASP A 162 -1.86 6.75 -19.98
N PHE A 163 -2.84 6.65 -20.89
CA PHE A 163 -4.26 6.81 -20.59
C PHE A 163 -5.07 5.66 -21.21
N PRO A 164 -6.24 5.33 -20.63
CA PRO A 164 -7.12 4.33 -21.22
C PRO A 164 -7.62 4.81 -22.59
N PRO A 165 -7.43 4.01 -23.67
CA PRO A 165 -7.78 4.43 -25.04
C PRO A 165 -9.26 4.76 -25.24
N LYS A 166 -10.14 4.17 -24.41
CA LYS A 166 -11.60 4.37 -24.44
C LYS A 166 -12.09 5.33 -23.33
N GLY A 167 -11.19 6.12 -22.74
CA GLY A 167 -11.49 6.90 -21.54
C GLY A 167 -11.65 6.03 -20.28
N PHE A 168 -11.84 6.67 -19.14
CA PHE A 168 -12.07 5.97 -17.88
C PHE A 168 -13.50 5.40 -17.82
N GLU A 169 -13.60 4.21 -17.25
CA GLU A 169 -14.90 3.61 -16.95
C GLU A 169 -15.53 4.32 -15.76
N VAL A 170 -16.82 4.64 -15.91
CA VAL A 170 -17.62 5.24 -14.84
C VAL A 170 -18.75 4.27 -14.50
N LYS A 171 -18.63 3.61 -13.37
CA LYS A 171 -19.70 2.77 -12.82
C LYS A 171 -20.30 3.46 -11.60
N ASP A 172 -21.56 3.15 -11.30
CA ASP A 172 -22.15 3.50 -10.01
C ASP A 172 -21.30 2.88 -8.91
N ASN A 173 -20.74 3.72 -8.07
CA ASN A 173 -19.83 3.34 -7.00
C ASN A 173 -20.54 2.88 -5.73
N GLY A 174 -21.82 2.55 -5.81
CA GLY A 174 -22.59 2.08 -4.66
C GLY A 174 -23.01 3.20 -3.69
N TYR A 175 -23.16 4.43 -4.18
CA TYR A 175 -23.73 5.49 -3.36
C TYR A 175 -25.14 5.09 -2.89
N LEU A 176 -25.32 5.05 -1.57
CA LEU A 176 -26.62 4.85 -0.95
C LEU A 176 -27.10 6.18 -0.38
N ALA A 177 -28.21 6.68 -0.91
CA ALA A 177 -28.81 7.91 -0.39
C ALA A 177 -29.26 7.73 1.06
N PRO A 178 -29.13 8.74 1.92
CA PRO A 178 -29.69 8.71 3.26
C PRO A 178 -31.18 8.39 3.24
N THR A 179 -31.63 7.51 4.12
CA THR A 179 -33.04 7.11 4.17
C THR A 179 -33.98 8.18 4.72
N GLY A 180 -33.43 9.29 5.23
CA GLY A 180 -34.19 10.33 5.94
C GLY A 180 -34.75 9.92 7.30
N LYS A 181 -34.46 8.70 7.74
CA LYS A 181 -34.91 8.22 9.06
C LYS A 181 -33.89 8.65 10.13
N ASN A 182 -34.38 9.06 11.27
CA ASN A 182 -33.52 9.25 12.45
C ASN A 182 -33.02 7.90 12.93
N VAL A 183 -31.72 7.67 12.76
CA VAL A 183 -31.05 6.46 13.23
C VAL A 183 -30.23 6.83 14.46
N VAL A 184 -30.50 6.14 15.57
CA VAL A 184 -29.69 6.27 16.78
C VAL A 184 -28.49 5.35 16.65
N VAL A 185 -27.29 5.92 16.70
CA VAL A 185 -26.05 5.16 16.74
C VAL A 185 -25.71 4.84 18.19
N ASN A 186 -25.82 3.57 18.56
CA ASN A 186 -25.46 3.12 19.90
C ASN A 186 -23.96 2.76 19.93
N ILE A 187 -23.20 3.47 20.74
CA ILE A 187 -21.81 3.18 21.02
C ILE A 187 -21.74 2.71 22.46
N ASP A 188 -21.08 1.57 22.71
CA ASP A 188 -20.79 1.10 24.05
C ASP A 188 -19.93 2.15 24.77
N PRO A 189 -20.37 2.69 25.94
CA PRO A 189 -19.61 3.69 26.69
C PRO A 189 -18.20 3.22 27.09
N GLU A 190 -18.01 1.92 27.27
CA GLU A 190 -16.71 1.31 27.62
C GLU A 190 -15.88 0.91 26.40
N SER A 191 -16.32 1.28 25.20
CA SER A 191 -15.57 0.96 23.98
C SER A 191 -14.25 1.71 23.95
N ASN A 192 -13.17 0.98 23.74
CA ASN A 192 -11.84 1.56 23.50
C ASN A 192 -11.57 1.86 22.02
N ARG A 193 -12.51 1.56 21.12
CA ARG A 193 -12.37 1.74 19.66
C ARG A 193 -13.27 2.81 19.09
N LEU A 194 -14.38 3.09 19.74
CA LEU A 194 -15.38 4.07 19.32
C LEU A 194 -15.69 5.00 20.48
N GLN A 195 -15.83 6.27 20.18
CA GLN A 195 -16.17 7.30 21.17
C GLN A 195 -17.30 8.17 20.61
N ALA A 196 -18.34 8.37 21.41
CA ALA A 196 -19.35 9.37 21.11
C ALA A 196 -18.79 10.75 21.45
N LEU A 197 -18.49 11.54 20.44
CA LEU A 197 -17.99 12.89 20.63
C LEU A 197 -19.15 13.86 20.92
N LYS A 198 -18.92 14.78 21.85
CA LYS A 198 -19.78 15.95 21.99
C LYS A 198 -19.58 16.87 20.78
N PRO A 199 -20.65 17.49 20.26
CA PRO A 199 -20.50 18.47 19.18
C PRO A 199 -19.50 19.56 19.57
N PHE A 200 -18.62 19.92 18.65
CA PHE A 200 -17.74 21.06 18.82
C PHE A 200 -18.55 22.36 18.75
N ALA A 201 -18.10 23.37 19.48
CA ALA A 201 -18.70 24.68 19.37
C ALA A 201 -18.59 25.21 17.92
N PRO A 202 -19.65 25.80 17.36
CA PRO A 202 -19.55 26.42 16.05
C PRO A 202 -18.56 27.58 16.08
N TRP A 203 -17.95 27.85 14.91
CA TRP A 203 -17.11 29.02 14.79
C TRP A 203 -17.92 30.29 15.04
N ASN A 204 -17.37 31.18 15.86
CA ASN A 204 -18.03 32.42 16.28
C ASN A 204 -17.89 33.58 15.27
N GLY A 205 -17.19 33.36 14.14
CA GLY A 205 -16.90 34.40 13.14
C GLY A 205 -15.63 35.21 13.39
N GLU A 206 -14.90 34.92 14.47
CA GLU A 206 -13.64 35.59 14.81
C GLU A 206 -12.45 34.68 14.56
N ASP A 207 -11.36 35.23 14.06
CA ASP A 207 -10.10 34.50 13.89
C ASP A 207 -9.44 34.20 15.22
N PHE A 208 -8.69 33.10 15.28
CA PHE A 208 -7.88 32.77 16.43
C PHE A 208 -6.67 33.68 16.51
N THR A 209 -6.52 34.41 17.61
CA THR A 209 -5.38 35.28 17.88
C THR A 209 -4.59 34.78 19.09
N ASP A 210 -3.33 35.20 19.19
CA ASP A 210 -2.44 34.92 20.32
C ASP A 210 -2.29 33.43 20.66
N MET A 211 -2.31 32.58 19.63
CA MET A 211 -2.20 31.13 19.77
C MET A 211 -0.79 30.71 20.24
N PRO A 212 -0.64 29.96 21.34
CA PRO A 212 0.65 29.45 21.76
C PRO A 212 1.17 28.39 20.76
N LEU A 213 2.48 28.42 20.51
CA LEU A 213 3.13 27.39 19.70
C LEU A 213 3.36 26.13 20.54
N LEU A 214 2.65 25.04 20.24
CA LEU A 214 2.77 23.77 20.98
C LEU A 214 4.06 23.03 20.63
N ILE A 215 4.44 22.98 19.36
CA ILE A 215 5.65 22.31 18.89
C ILE A 215 6.24 23.02 17.68
N LYS A 216 7.57 23.05 17.61
CA LYS A 216 8.34 23.34 16.42
C LYS A 216 9.12 22.09 16.05
N ALA A 217 8.77 21.45 14.93
CA ALA A 217 9.47 20.25 14.48
C ALA A 217 10.75 20.63 13.72
N GLU A 218 11.83 19.89 13.96
CA GLU A 218 13.07 19.98 13.23
C GLU A 218 13.12 18.96 12.11
N GLY A 219 13.64 19.38 10.95
CA GLY A 219 13.84 18.50 9.79
C GLY A 219 12.52 18.05 9.16
N LYS A 220 12.52 16.83 8.61
CA LYS A 220 11.37 16.27 7.90
C LYS A 220 10.28 15.83 8.88
N CYS A 221 9.11 16.44 8.77
CA CYS A 221 7.91 16.05 9.50
C CYS A 221 6.79 15.68 8.51
N THR A 222 6.44 14.41 8.45
CA THR A 222 5.38 13.86 7.59
C THR A 222 4.20 13.39 8.42
N THR A 223 3.12 12.96 7.78
CA THR A 223 1.95 12.39 8.46
C THR A 223 2.32 11.23 9.40
N ASP A 224 3.33 10.42 9.04
CA ASP A 224 3.80 9.32 9.90
C ASP A 224 4.52 9.81 11.18
N HIS A 225 4.96 11.06 11.21
CA HIS A 225 5.54 11.67 12.42
C HIS A 225 4.49 12.36 13.28
N ILE A 226 3.39 12.82 12.63
CA ILE A 226 2.30 13.55 13.30
C ILE A 226 1.31 12.57 13.91
N SER A 227 0.76 11.64 13.12
CA SER A 227 -0.17 10.61 13.56
C SER A 227 0.04 9.36 12.73
N MET A 228 0.82 8.42 13.25
CA MET A 228 1.25 7.26 12.51
C MET A 228 0.14 6.23 12.33
N ALA A 229 0.15 5.57 11.18
CA ALA A 229 -0.69 4.42 10.89
C ALA A 229 -0.21 3.14 11.63
N GLY A 230 -0.68 1.98 11.20
CA GLY A 230 -0.33 0.69 11.79
C GLY A 230 -1.25 0.33 12.96
N PRO A 231 -0.73 -0.17 14.09
CA PRO A 231 -1.55 -0.62 15.23
C PRO A 231 -2.46 0.45 15.83
N TRP A 232 -2.09 1.71 15.71
CA TRP A 232 -2.87 2.84 16.20
C TRP A 232 -4.20 3.02 15.48
N LEU A 233 -4.32 2.57 14.24
CA LEU A 233 -5.55 2.71 13.46
C LEU A 233 -6.74 1.92 14.04
N ARG A 234 -6.52 1.03 14.99
CA ARG A 234 -7.62 0.41 15.76
C ARG A 234 -8.44 1.44 16.54
N PHE A 235 -7.82 2.58 16.87
CA PHE A 235 -8.44 3.67 17.64
C PHE A 235 -8.98 4.81 16.77
N ARG A 236 -8.98 4.67 15.44
CA ARG A 236 -9.41 5.77 14.53
C ARG A 236 -10.82 6.30 14.76
N GLY A 237 -11.66 5.56 15.48
CA GLY A 237 -13.00 5.98 15.90
C GLY A 237 -13.08 6.47 17.35
N HIS A 238 -11.93 6.57 18.05
CA HIS A 238 -11.85 7.00 19.44
C HIS A 238 -10.80 8.11 19.58
N LEU A 239 -11.27 9.36 19.62
CA LEU A 239 -10.40 10.54 19.54
C LEU A 239 -9.35 10.58 20.66
N GLU A 240 -9.74 10.32 21.90
CA GLU A 240 -8.81 10.34 23.03
C GLU A 240 -7.71 9.28 22.86
N ASN A 241 -8.08 8.04 22.58
CA ASN A 241 -7.09 6.97 22.44
C ASN A 241 -6.17 7.14 21.23
N ILE A 242 -6.67 7.67 20.10
CA ILE A 242 -5.82 7.91 18.93
C ILE A 242 -4.90 9.10 19.14
N SER A 243 -5.27 10.06 19.98
CA SER A 243 -4.46 11.25 20.26
C SER A 243 -3.14 10.92 20.95
N ASP A 244 -3.05 9.79 21.65
CA ASP A 244 -1.84 9.32 22.30
C ASP A 244 -0.67 9.08 21.32
N ASN A 245 -0.94 8.94 20.02
CA ASN A 245 0.11 8.83 19.00
C ASN A 245 0.54 10.17 18.40
N MET A 246 -0.04 11.27 18.85
CA MET A 246 0.18 12.59 18.25
C MET A 246 1.64 13.02 18.41
N LEU A 247 2.28 13.31 17.26
CA LEU A 247 3.64 13.84 17.18
C LEU A 247 4.74 12.95 17.79
N MET A 248 4.46 11.67 18.07
CA MET A 248 5.46 10.74 18.64
C MET A 248 6.72 10.61 17.79
N GLY A 249 6.61 10.74 16.46
CA GLY A 249 7.74 10.64 15.53
C GLY A 249 8.39 11.99 15.21
N ALA A 250 7.83 13.11 15.62
CA ALA A 250 8.36 14.44 15.34
C ALA A 250 9.55 14.75 16.27
N VAL A 251 10.62 15.32 15.68
CA VAL A 251 11.77 15.81 16.44
C VAL A 251 11.46 17.23 16.92
N ASN A 252 11.47 17.46 18.21
CA ASN A 252 11.26 18.76 18.80
C ASN A 252 12.51 19.65 18.59
N ALA A 253 12.35 20.77 17.88
CA ALA A 253 13.47 21.68 17.56
C ALA A 253 14.12 22.36 18.78
N PHE A 254 13.44 22.38 19.92
CA PHE A 254 13.98 22.99 21.14
C PHE A 254 14.92 22.07 21.92
N ASN A 255 14.74 20.76 21.82
CA ASN A 255 15.52 19.79 22.61
C ASN A 255 16.10 18.64 21.78
N GLY A 256 15.82 18.56 20.47
CA GLY A 256 16.31 17.52 19.57
C GLY A 256 15.77 16.10 19.83
N LYS A 257 14.72 15.96 20.63
CA LYS A 257 14.16 14.64 21.00
C LYS A 257 12.86 14.35 20.27
N THR A 258 12.61 13.10 19.97
CA THR A 258 11.30 12.59 19.54
C THR A 258 10.38 12.36 20.75
N ASN A 259 9.08 12.30 20.49
CA ASN A 259 8.06 12.08 21.54
C ASN A 259 8.22 13.01 22.75
N SER A 260 8.53 14.26 22.50
CA SER A 260 8.88 15.24 23.52
C SER A 260 8.07 16.54 23.31
N VAL A 261 6.77 16.40 23.06
CA VAL A 261 5.84 17.52 22.87
C VAL A 261 5.15 17.89 24.18
N LEU A 262 4.86 16.88 24.98
CA LEU A 262 4.23 17.07 26.26
C LEU A 262 5.29 17.45 27.31
N ASN A 263 5.01 18.47 28.06
CA ASN A 263 5.81 18.90 29.19
C ASN A 263 5.48 18.08 30.44
#